data_52051886f41a165639ecebc890a6c416
#
_entry.id   52051886f41a165639ecebc890a6c416
#
_cell.length_a   1.000
_cell.length_b   1.000
_cell.length_c   1.000
_cell.angle_alpha   90.00
_cell.angle_beta   90.00
_cell.angle_gamma   90.00
#
_symmetry.space_group_name_H-M   'P 1'
#
loop_
_entity.id
_entity.type
_entity.pdbx_description
1 polymer ?
#
loop_
_entity_poly.entity_id
_entity_poly.type
_entity_poly.pdbx_seq_one_letter_code
_entity_poly.pdbx_strand_id
1 'polypeptide(L)'
;LNDNKFNLIYRPHPADIYNLQLKKDVDKINDIFNSNRNFLLDTNSSYLESYSKSKFLLTDFSGTAYTYAFSTLKPVIFYSPNDNNLLKTENFSDLSFFKDREKIGRVVKDIKSLNQEIDFINSNIIEIKKNIFDLRYSRIKYFANSSSQSVLEIKKY
;
A
#
# COMPACT_ATOMS: atom_id res chain seq x y z
N LEU A 1 14.40 -10.67 5.34
CA LEU A 1 15.20 -10.05 6.43
C LEU A 1 16.54 -10.72 6.64
N ASN A 2 16.60 -12.06 6.54
CA ASN A 2 17.86 -12.80 6.78
C ASN A 2 18.98 -12.44 5.80
N ASP A 3 18.66 -11.98 4.59
CA ASP A 3 19.65 -11.64 3.55
C ASP A 3 20.13 -10.18 3.63
N ASN A 4 19.72 -9.43 4.64
CA ASN A 4 20.02 -7.98 4.83
C ASN A 4 19.74 -7.08 3.60
N LYS A 5 18.93 -7.55 2.65
CA LYS A 5 18.58 -6.77 1.44
C LYS A 5 17.58 -5.66 1.71
N PHE A 6 16.72 -5.83 2.72
CA PHE A 6 15.61 -4.92 2.99
C PHE A 6 15.51 -4.60 4.48
N ASN A 7 15.10 -3.38 4.76
CA ASN A 7 14.57 -3.00 6.07
C ASN A 7 13.05 -3.09 5.98
N LEU A 8 12.42 -3.72 6.96
CA LEU A 8 10.98 -3.90 7.05
C LEU A 8 10.41 -2.99 8.12
N ILE A 9 9.48 -2.12 7.74
CA ILE A 9 8.61 -1.42 8.67
C ILE A 9 7.27 -2.17 8.66
N TYR A 10 6.99 -2.90 9.73
CA TYR A 10 5.71 -3.59 9.92
C TYR A 10 4.73 -2.65 10.61
N ARG A 11 3.67 -2.31 9.89
CA ARG A 11 2.62 -1.44 10.39
C ARG A 11 1.30 -2.20 10.35
N PRO A 12 0.85 -2.75 11.51
CA PRO A 12 -0.43 -3.43 11.60
C PRO A 12 -1.59 -2.45 11.40
N HIS A 13 -2.73 -2.96 10.98
CA HIS A 13 -3.94 -2.15 10.93
C HIS A 13 -4.32 -1.70 12.37
N PRO A 14 -4.79 -0.45 12.58
CA PRO A 14 -5.17 0.00 13.93
C PRO A 14 -6.13 -0.94 14.65
N ALA A 15 -7.10 -1.53 13.94
CA ALA A 15 -8.02 -2.51 14.53
C ALA A 15 -7.29 -3.74 15.09
N ASP A 16 -6.17 -4.16 14.50
CA ASP A 16 -5.41 -5.33 14.95
C ASP A 16 -4.70 -5.05 16.29
N ILE A 17 -4.36 -3.78 16.53
CA ILE A 17 -3.72 -3.35 17.79
C ILE A 17 -4.73 -3.31 18.94
N TYR A 18 -5.97 -2.87 18.67
CA TYR A 18 -7.00 -2.67 19.69
C TYR A 18 -7.87 -3.91 19.91
N ASN A 19 -7.93 -4.85 18.98
CA ASN A 19 -8.65 -6.11 19.11
C ASN A 19 -7.77 -7.14 19.79
N LEU A 20 -8.16 -7.60 21.00
CA LEU A 20 -7.40 -8.56 21.81
C LEU A 20 -7.06 -9.88 21.09
N GLN A 21 -7.93 -10.33 20.17
CA GLN A 21 -7.71 -11.55 19.40
C GLN A 21 -6.62 -11.33 18.33
N LEU A 22 -6.71 -10.24 17.58
CA LEU A 22 -5.80 -9.93 16.47
C LEU A 22 -4.45 -9.42 16.97
N LYS A 23 -4.44 -8.74 18.13
CA LYS A 23 -3.22 -8.27 18.78
C LYS A 23 -2.21 -9.39 19.04
N LYS A 24 -2.68 -10.61 19.35
CA LYS A 24 -1.81 -11.76 19.56
C LYS A 24 -0.94 -12.08 18.33
N ASP A 25 -1.47 -11.89 17.13
CA ASP A 25 -0.72 -12.12 15.90
C ASP A 25 0.32 -11.01 15.68
N VAL A 26 -0.02 -9.77 16.01
CA VAL A 26 0.93 -8.63 15.99
C VAL A 26 2.06 -8.86 16.97
N ASP A 27 1.74 -9.24 18.23
CA ASP A 27 2.71 -9.52 19.29
C ASP A 27 3.64 -10.69 18.87
N LYS A 28 3.08 -11.76 18.32
CA LYS A 28 3.85 -12.91 17.81
C LYS A 28 4.83 -12.53 16.71
N ILE A 29 4.41 -11.71 15.75
CA ILE A 29 5.31 -11.22 14.70
C ILE A 29 6.42 -10.36 15.31
N ASN A 30 6.08 -9.49 16.24
CA ASN A 30 7.06 -8.67 16.94
C ASN A 30 8.06 -9.54 17.71
N ASP A 31 7.61 -10.53 18.47
CA ASP A 31 8.48 -11.42 19.23
C ASP A 31 9.47 -12.21 18.36
N ILE A 32 9.04 -12.60 17.16
CA ILE A 32 9.92 -13.30 16.20
C ILE A 32 11.00 -12.37 15.63
N PHE A 33 10.68 -11.09 15.39
CA PHE A 33 11.54 -10.21 14.59
C PHE A 33 12.14 -9.03 15.35
N ASN A 34 11.74 -8.73 16.61
CA ASN A 34 12.19 -7.55 17.37
C ASN A 34 13.72 -7.48 17.57
N SER A 35 14.40 -8.61 17.59
CA SER A 35 15.87 -8.66 17.68
C SER A 35 16.58 -8.42 16.34
N ASN A 36 15.84 -8.39 15.23
CA ASN A 36 16.42 -8.18 13.91
C ASN A 36 16.55 -6.67 13.64
N ARG A 37 17.79 -6.18 13.48
CA ARG A 37 18.08 -4.76 13.23
C ARG A 37 17.37 -4.16 11.98
N ASN A 38 16.92 -5.02 11.08
CA ASN A 38 16.24 -4.62 9.85
C ASN A 38 14.70 -4.66 10.00
N PHE A 39 14.18 -4.88 11.20
CA PHE A 39 12.76 -4.88 11.50
C PHE A 39 12.40 -3.73 12.42
N LEU A 40 11.31 -3.05 12.10
CA LEU A 40 10.70 -2.00 12.91
C LEU A 40 9.20 -2.23 13.00
N LEU A 41 8.67 -2.41 14.19
CA LEU A 41 7.22 -2.34 14.45
C LEU A 41 6.81 -0.87 14.59
N ASP A 42 5.91 -0.40 13.71
CA ASP A 42 5.35 0.95 13.76
C ASP A 42 3.88 0.92 14.20
N THR A 43 3.64 1.37 15.43
CA THR A 43 2.30 1.51 16.03
C THR A 43 1.84 2.97 16.15
N ASN A 44 2.57 3.91 15.54
CA ASN A 44 2.21 5.32 15.59
C ASN A 44 0.84 5.58 14.95
N SER A 45 0.10 6.55 15.47
CA SER A 45 -1.17 6.96 14.88
C SER A 45 -1.00 7.55 13.46
N SER A 46 0.11 8.25 13.21
CA SER A 46 0.44 8.80 11.89
C SER A 46 1.26 7.81 11.07
N TYR A 47 0.84 7.60 9.83
CA TYR A 47 1.55 6.79 8.84
C TYR A 47 2.62 7.56 8.05
N LEU A 48 2.67 8.87 8.18
CA LEU A 48 3.46 9.75 7.30
C LEU A 48 4.95 9.44 7.36
N GLU A 49 5.48 9.14 8.54
CA GLU A 49 6.88 8.83 8.73
C GLU A 49 7.27 7.52 8.04
N SER A 50 6.49 6.46 8.25
CA SER A 50 6.71 5.16 7.60
C SER A 50 6.59 5.26 6.08
N TYR A 51 5.64 6.03 5.58
CA TYR A 51 5.48 6.28 4.15
C TYR A 51 6.68 7.03 3.56
N SER A 52 7.17 8.03 4.27
CA SER A 52 8.33 8.81 3.80
C SER A 52 9.59 7.96 3.70
N LYS A 53 9.83 7.07 4.66
CA LYS A 53 11.03 6.22 4.76
C LYS A 53 10.98 4.99 3.84
N SER A 54 9.81 4.49 3.48
CA SER A 54 9.69 3.29 2.65
C SER A 54 9.99 3.56 1.18
N LYS A 55 10.49 2.56 0.46
CA LYS A 55 10.67 2.60 -1.01
C LYS A 55 9.43 2.13 -1.76
N PHE A 56 8.70 1.18 -1.19
CA PHE A 56 7.44 0.65 -1.69
C PHE A 56 6.60 0.15 -0.51
N LEU A 57 5.32 -0.02 -0.72
CA LEU A 57 4.40 -0.64 0.22
C LEU A 57 4.13 -2.08 -0.23
N LEU A 58 4.26 -3.05 0.69
CA LEU A 58 3.72 -4.40 0.52
C LEU A 58 2.43 -4.51 1.35
N THR A 59 1.34 -4.85 0.72
CA THR A 59 0.02 -4.95 1.35
C THR A 59 -0.84 -6.01 0.66
N ASP A 60 -1.95 -6.35 1.26
CA ASP A 60 -3.03 -7.09 0.63
C ASP A 60 -3.94 -6.16 -0.19
N PHE A 61 -5.21 -6.54 -0.33
CA PHE A 61 -6.24 -5.72 -0.95
C PHE A 61 -6.75 -4.66 0.04
N SER A 62 -6.12 -3.49 0.04
CA SER A 62 -6.43 -2.40 0.97
C SER A 62 -6.46 -1.03 0.29
N GLY A 63 -7.41 -0.18 0.70
CA GLY A 63 -7.47 1.24 0.28
C GLY A 63 -6.23 2.05 0.66
N THR A 64 -5.49 1.62 1.68
CA THR A 64 -4.20 2.18 2.10
C THR A 64 -3.17 2.21 0.97
N ALA A 65 -3.24 1.24 0.03
CA ALA A 65 -2.38 1.18 -1.15
C ALA A 65 -2.46 2.46 -1.99
N TYR A 66 -3.67 2.96 -2.23
CA TYR A 66 -3.88 4.19 -3.01
C TYR A 66 -3.49 5.43 -2.23
N THR A 67 -3.78 5.47 -0.94
CA THR A 67 -3.30 6.55 -0.06
C THR A 67 -1.79 6.66 -0.11
N TYR A 68 -1.08 5.52 0.00
CA TYR A 68 0.37 5.46 -0.10
C TYR A 68 0.87 5.93 -1.47
N ALA A 69 0.39 5.31 -2.55
CA ALA A 69 0.84 5.60 -3.90
C ALA A 69 0.62 7.08 -4.26
N PHE A 70 -0.57 7.62 -3.97
CA PHE A 70 -0.92 8.99 -4.33
C PHE A 70 -0.24 10.05 -3.48
N SER A 71 0.07 9.76 -2.21
CA SER A 71 0.77 10.71 -1.34
C SER A 71 2.28 10.72 -1.57
N THR A 72 2.86 9.59 -1.98
CA THR A 72 4.32 9.44 -2.08
C THR A 72 4.87 9.32 -3.50
N LEU A 73 4.03 9.01 -4.49
CA LEU A 73 4.39 8.58 -5.84
C LEU A 73 5.33 7.36 -5.85
N LYS A 74 5.18 6.48 -4.85
CA LYS A 74 5.95 5.26 -4.73
C LYS A 74 5.10 4.03 -5.04
N PRO A 75 5.71 2.96 -5.59
CA PRO A 75 4.99 1.77 -6.01
C PRO A 75 4.42 0.95 -4.85
N VAL A 76 3.40 0.15 -5.17
CA VAL A 76 2.77 -0.80 -4.27
C VAL A 76 2.98 -2.22 -4.79
N ILE A 77 3.21 -3.16 -3.88
CA ILE A 77 3.16 -4.60 -4.15
C ILE A 77 1.93 -5.16 -3.45
N PHE A 78 1.00 -5.70 -4.22
CA PHE A 78 -0.20 -6.35 -3.72
C PHE A 78 0.07 -7.86 -3.58
N TYR A 79 0.15 -8.36 -2.35
CA TYR A 79 0.21 -9.80 -2.13
C TYR A 79 -1.19 -10.38 -2.12
N SER A 80 -1.53 -11.13 -3.17
CA SER A 80 -2.87 -11.65 -3.40
C SER A 80 -2.84 -13.10 -3.90
N PRO A 81 -2.56 -14.09 -3.01
CA PRO A 81 -2.42 -15.50 -3.41
C PRO A 81 -3.72 -16.07 -4.02
N ASN A 82 -4.87 -15.53 -3.65
CA ASN A 82 -6.18 -15.92 -4.15
C ASN A 82 -6.76 -14.97 -5.20
N ASP A 83 -5.93 -14.20 -5.89
CA ASP A 83 -6.36 -13.14 -6.82
C ASP A 83 -7.36 -13.64 -7.89
N ASN A 84 -7.13 -14.82 -8.43
CA ASN A 84 -8.03 -15.41 -9.43
C ASN A 84 -9.43 -15.69 -8.89
N ASN A 85 -9.58 -16.00 -7.60
CA ASN A 85 -10.85 -16.21 -6.95
C ASN A 85 -11.54 -14.88 -6.66
N LEU A 86 -10.77 -13.87 -6.23
CA LEU A 86 -11.27 -12.51 -6.02
C LEU A 86 -11.81 -11.91 -7.32
N LEU A 87 -11.13 -12.12 -8.45
CA LEU A 87 -11.58 -11.68 -9.78
C LEU A 87 -12.89 -12.33 -10.24
N LYS A 88 -13.17 -13.55 -9.77
CA LYS A 88 -14.40 -14.27 -10.10
C LYS A 88 -15.58 -13.94 -9.18
N THR A 89 -15.31 -13.39 -8.00
CA THR A 89 -16.37 -12.96 -7.08
C THR A 89 -17.06 -11.72 -7.64
N GLU A 90 -18.38 -11.70 -7.52
CA GLU A 90 -19.23 -10.65 -8.08
C GLU A 90 -18.68 -9.24 -7.76
N ASN A 91 -18.52 -8.46 -8.83
CA ASN A 91 -18.24 -7.03 -8.82
C ASN A 91 -16.83 -6.54 -8.42
N PHE A 92 -15.90 -7.36 -7.92
CA PHE A 92 -14.55 -6.87 -7.65
C PHE A 92 -13.79 -6.47 -8.92
N SER A 93 -13.96 -7.22 -10.01
CA SER A 93 -13.38 -6.89 -11.32
C SER A 93 -13.84 -5.54 -11.87
N ASP A 94 -15.01 -5.04 -11.44
CA ASP A 94 -15.59 -3.79 -11.93
C ASP A 94 -15.17 -2.59 -11.09
N LEU A 95 -14.68 -2.80 -9.89
CA LEU A 95 -14.17 -1.73 -9.05
C LEU A 95 -12.92 -1.10 -9.69
N SER A 96 -12.99 0.21 -9.93
CA SER A 96 -11.92 0.94 -10.62
C SER A 96 -10.57 0.80 -9.91
N PHE A 97 -10.56 0.81 -8.57
CA PHE A 97 -9.31 0.67 -7.82
C PHE A 97 -8.74 -0.75 -7.91
N PHE A 98 -9.53 -1.77 -8.13
CA PHE A 98 -9.03 -3.12 -8.40
C PHE A 98 -8.35 -3.21 -9.77
N LYS A 99 -8.96 -2.62 -10.79
CA LYS A 99 -8.39 -2.53 -12.15
C LYS A 99 -7.11 -1.71 -12.23
N ASP A 100 -7.00 -0.71 -11.35
CA ASP A 100 -5.88 0.24 -11.37
C ASP A 100 -4.65 -0.24 -10.60
N ARG A 101 -4.69 -1.42 -9.93
CA ARG A 101 -3.57 -1.95 -9.13
C ARG A 101 -2.25 -2.02 -9.91
N GLU A 102 -2.29 -2.51 -11.13
CA GLU A 102 -1.09 -2.65 -11.97
C GLU A 102 -0.54 -1.32 -12.49
N LYS A 103 -1.35 -0.24 -12.42
CA LYS A 103 -0.89 1.12 -12.74
C LYS A 103 -0.06 1.73 -11.61
N ILE A 104 -0.31 1.31 -10.37
CA ILE A 104 0.41 1.82 -9.19
C ILE A 104 1.45 0.85 -8.65
N GLY A 105 1.56 -0.35 -9.22
CA GLY A 105 2.50 -1.36 -8.73
C GLY A 105 2.34 -2.72 -9.38
N ARG A 106 2.54 -3.77 -8.58
CA ARG A 106 2.53 -5.16 -9.04
C ARG A 106 1.67 -6.04 -8.15
N VAL A 107 1.04 -7.07 -8.75
CA VAL A 107 0.27 -8.09 -8.03
C VAL A 107 1.10 -9.36 -7.93
N VAL A 108 1.40 -9.79 -6.70
CA VAL A 108 2.18 -10.98 -6.38
C VAL A 108 1.26 -12.06 -5.83
N LYS A 109 1.22 -13.20 -6.49
CA LYS A 109 0.38 -14.34 -6.10
C LYS A 109 1.16 -15.40 -5.30
N ASP A 110 2.48 -15.46 -5.48
CA ASP A 110 3.37 -16.37 -4.77
C ASP A 110 4.54 -15.58 -4.17
N ILE A 111 4.80 -15.80 -2.89
CA ILE A 111 5.90 -15.13 -2.18
C ILE A 111 7.26 -15.38 -2.84
N LYS A 112 7.43 -16.52 -3.53
CA LYS A 112 8.66 -16.85 -4.25
C LYS A 112 8.95 -15.87 -5.39
N SER A 113 7.93 -15.30 -6.01
CA SER A 113 8.08 -14.30 -7.08
C SER A 113 8.34 -12.87 -6.56
N LEU A 114 8.25 -12.64 -5.26
CA LEU A 114 8.36 -11.30 -4.67
C LEU A 114 9.67 -10.58 -5.07
N ASN A 115 10.80 -11.27 -5.03
CA ASN A 115 12.09 -10.67 -5.40
C ASN A 115 12.12 -10.24 -6.87
N GLN A 116 11.56 -11.04 -7.78
CA GLN A 116 11.47 -10.70 -9.20
C GLN A 116 10.62 -9.46 -9.42
N GLU A 117 9.50 -9.34 -8.71
CA GLU A 117 8.63 -8.16 -8.82
C GLU A 117 9.27 -6.90 -8.21
N ILE A 118 10.07 -7.05 -7.15
CA ILE A 118 10.87 -5.94 -6.60
C ILE A 118 11.93 -5.47 -7.63
N ASP A 119 12.62 -6.40 -8.28
CA ASP A 119 13.62 -6.08 -9.30
C ASP A 119 12.95 -5.42 -10.51
N PHE A 120 11.78 -5.89 -10.93
CA PHE A 120 10.98 -5.25 -11.96
C PHE A 120 10.62 -3.80 -11.59
N ILE A 121 10.12 -3.57 -10.37
CA ILE A 121 9.77 -2.24 -9.87
C ILE A 121 11.00 -1.32 -9.89
N ASN A 122 12.14 -1.78 -9.41
CA ASN A 122 13.37 -0.99 -9.40
C ASN A 122 13.81 -0.59 -10.82
N SER A 123 13.70 -1.50 -11.77
CA SER A 123 14.06 -1.27 -13.17
C SER A 123 13.09 -0.33 -13.89
N ASN A 124 11.83 -0.27 -13.46
CA ASN A 124 10.77 0.51 -14.12
C ASN A 124 10.25 1.67 -13.26
N ILE A 125 11.00 2.10 -12.26
CA ILE A 125 10.53 3.05 -11.24
C ILE A 125 10.05 4.39 -11.82
N ILE A 126 10.67 4.88 -12.88
CA ILE A 126 10.31 6.16 -13.51
C ILE A 126 8.94 6.04 -14.17
N GLU A 127 8.70 4.96 -14.92
CA GLU A 127 7.43 4.70 -15.59
C GLU A 127 6.31 4.50 -14.57
N ILE A 128 6.54 3.71 -13.52
CA ILE A 128 5.56 3.47 -12.46
C ILE A 128 5.19 4.79 -11.76
N LYS A 129 6.17 5.65 -11.45
CA LYS A 129 5.90 6.97 -10.87
C LYS A 129 5.02 7.83 -11.77
N LYS A 130 5.28 7.83 -13.07
CA LYS A 130 4.46 8.54 -14.05
C LYS A 130 3.03 7.99 -14.06
N ASN A 131 2.86 6.68 -14.11
CA ASN A 131 1.56 6.04 -14.09
C ASN A 131 0.76 6.36 -12.81
N ILE A 132 1.42 6.37 -11.64
CA ILE A 132 0.82 6.78 -10.38
C ILE A 132 0.36 8.25 -10.45
N PHE A 133 1.22 9.13 -10.96
CA PHE A 133 0.91 10.54 -11.10
C PHE A 133 -0.30 10.75 -12.02
N ASP A 134 -0.31 10.15 -13.20
CA ASP A 134 -1.39 10.27 -14.18
C ASP A 134 -2.71 9.71 -13.62
N LEU A 135 -2.64 8.55 -12.96
CA LEU A 135 -3.81 7.95 -12.31
C LEU A 135 -4.35 8.85 -11.20
N ARG A 136 -3.49 9.40 -10.33
CA ARG A 136 -3.89 10.33 -9.28
C ARG A 136 -4.68 11.51 -9.84
N TYR A 137 -4.18 12.14 -10.91
CA TYR A 137 -4.87 13.26 -11.56
C TYR A 137 -6.20 12.86 -12.18
N SER A 138 -6.29 11.66 -12.74
CA SER A 138 -7.55 11.15 -13.32
C SER A 138 -8.61 10.82 -12.27
N ARG A 139 -8.19 10.46 -11.03
CA ARG A 139 -9.08 10.01 -9.95
C ARG A 139 -9.43 11.11 -8.94
N ILE A 140 -8.56 12.09 -8.77
CA ILE A 140 -8.74 13.18 -7.80
C ILE A 140 -8.96 14.49 -8.55
N LYS A 141 -10.23 14.86 -8.73
CA LYS A 141 -10.65 16.02 -9.53
C LYS A 141 -10.02 17.34 -9.08
N TYR A 142 -9.86 17.54 -7.77
CA TYR A 142 -9.38 18.79 -7.19
C TYR A 142 -8.14 18.56 -6.31
N PHE A 143 -7.15 17.88 -6.86
CA PHE A 143 -5.91 17.61 -6.13
C PHE A 143 -5.28 18.91 -5.62
N ALA A 144 -4.93 18.95 -4.34
CA ALA A 144 -4.40 20.11 -3.59
C ALA A 144 -5.37 21.30 -3.38
N ASN A 145 -6.56 21.29 -4.00
CA ASN A 145 -7.54 22.37 -3.89
C ASN A 145 -8.94 21.90 -3.45
N SER A 146 -9.08 20.66 -2.97
CA SER A 146 -10.38 20.07 -2.65
C SER A 146 -11.17 20.85 -1.60
N SER A 147 -10.51 21.35 -0.55
CA SER A 147 -11.16 22.14 0.50
C SER A 147 -11.78 23.44 -0.04
N SER A 148 -11.01 24.20 -0.83
CA SER A 148 -11.49 25.45 -1.44
C SER A 148 -12.63 25.19 -2.41
N GLN A 149 -12.57 24.13 -3.20
CA GLN A 149 -13.63 23.75 -4.13
C GLN A 149 -14.90 23.28 -3.40
N SER A 150 -14.75 22.52 -2.31
CA SER A 150 -15.89 22.12 -1.47
C SER A 150 -16.63 23.32 -0.90
N VAL A 151 -15.91 24.34 -0.42
CA VAL A 151 -16.52 25.60 0.07
C VAL A 151 -17.26 26.33 -1.04
N LEU A 152 -16.70 26.38 -2.26
CA LEU A 152 -17.35 27.02 -3.40
C LEU A 152 -18.62 26.27 -3.82
N GLU A 153 -18.62 24.95 -3.80
CA GLU A 153 -19.80 24.15 -4.11
C GLU A 153 -20.91 24.32 -3.06
N ILE A 154 -20.57 24.32 -1.75
CA ILE A 154 -21.55 24.53 -0.67
C ILE A 154 -22.21 25.91 -0.78
N LYS A 155 -21.46 26.94 -1.18
CA LYS A 155 -22.02 28.33 -1.32
C LYS A 155 -22.99 28.49 -2.49
N LYS A 156 -23.15 27.53 -3.36
CA LYS A 156 -24.12 27.54 -4.48
C LYS A 156 -25.53 27.14 -4.05
N TYR A 157 -25.70 26.59 -2.87
CA TYR A 157 -26.97 26.18 -2.25
C TYR A 157 -27.33 27.07 -1.08
#